data_a3b4c9aad50fbbf5606c955d5a1fd224
#
_entry.id   a3b4c9aad50fbbf5606c955d5a1fd224
#
_cell.length_a   1.000
_cell.length_b   1.000
_cell.length_c   1.000
_cell.angle_alpha   90.00
_cell.angle_beta   90.00
_cell.angle_gamma   90.00
#
_symmetry.space_group_name_H-M   'P 1'
#
loop_
_entity.id
_entity.type
_entity.pdbx_description
1 polymer ?
#
loop_
_entity_poly.entity_id
_entity_poly.type
_entity_poly.pdbx_seq_one_letter_code
_entity_poly.pdbx_strand_id
1 'polypeptide(L)'
;MLRDVEHVPIPVEVSSDAGSSLADFLRSRGISRLLVLCDGNTYRAYGEALEADLERASLSRATVRLESPPVLATEERVVESFIGLSPEIEAVCSVGGGTVTDIGRFLAHRGKRPFISVPTAASVDGFYSIGAPLILKGVKRTVICRPPDALFADPAVLLQAPRSLSASGLGDLIGKITSWADWNLGALLWDEPYDPGISDRLRDIAIRSMKLAPRLSAPSQKDAADLLSLLIESGACMVDAGESRPASGADRKSVV
;
A
#
# COMPACT_ATOMS: atom_id res chain seq x y z
N MET A 1 16.87 22.27 -4.22
CA MET A 1 17.16 22.45 -2.78
C MET A 1 16.11 21.63 -2.04
N LEU A 2 16.32 20.30 -1.96
CA LEU A 2 15.46 19.38 -1.19
C LEU A 2 15.86 19.56 0.28
N ARG A 3 14.90 19.94 1.11
CA ARG A 3 15.11 20.03 2.55
C ARG A 3 15.30 18.62 3.09
N ASP A 4 16.33 18.41 3.91
CA ASP A 4 16.48 17.22 4.75
C ASP A 4 15.24 17.10 5.66
N VAL A 5 14.26 16.34 5.19
CA VAL A 5 13.15 15.90 6.04
C VAL A 5 13.70 14.68 6.78
N GLU A 6 14.02 14.82 8.05
CA GLU A 6 14.28 13.67 8.92
C GLU A 6 13.13 12.67 8.72
N HIS A 7 13.47 11.55 8.09
CA HIS A 7 12.49 10.50 7.80
C HIS A 7 12.21 9.75 9.09
N VAL A 8 11.18 10.18 9.82
CA VAL A 8 10.67 9.39 10.95
C VAL A 8 10.13 8.09 10.36
N PRO A 9 10.67 6.93 10.77
CA PRO A 9 10.20 5.65 10.24
C PRO A 9 8.69 5.51 10.44
N ILE A 10 7.98 5.24 9.36
CA ILE A 10 6.53 4.98 9.42
C ILE A 10 6.34 3.67 10.20
N PRO A 11 5.51 3.64 11.25
CA PRO A 11 5.22 2.42 11.99
C PRO A 11 4.66 1.34 11.06
N VAL A 12 5.33 0.18 11.04
CA VAL A 12 4.92 -1.01 10.29
C VAL A 12 4.84 -2.18 11.26
N GLU A 13 3.69 -2.82 11.32
CA GLU A 13 3.51 -4.03 12.11
C GLU A 13 2.85 -5.13 11.28
N VAL A 14 3.49 -6.30 11.26
CA VAL A 14 2.99 -7.50 10.59
C VAL A 14 2.91 -8.61 11.64
N SER A 15 1.75 -8.72 12.28
CA SER A 15 1.52 -9.64 13.40
C SER A 15 0.06 -10.07 13.50
N SER A 16 -0.23 -11.11 14.27
CA SER A 16 -1.60 -11.54 14.59
C SER A 16 -2.38 -10.49 15.42
N ASP A 17 -1.66 -9.54 16.03
CA ASP A 17 -2.22 -8.50 16.88
C ASP A 17 -2.43 -7.18 16.13
N ALA A 18 -2.33 -7.20 14.79
CA ALA A 18 -2.41 -6.02 13.92
C ALA A 18 -3.62 -5.13 14.20
N GLY A 19 -4.80 -5.72 14.50
CA GLY A 19 -6.02 -4.96 14.80
C GLY A 19 -5.94 -4.21 16.14
N SER A 20 -5.45 -4.85 17.19
CA SER A 20 -5.26 -4.22 18.50
C SER A 20 -4.14 -3.17 18.47
N SER A 21 -3.04 -3.47 17.79
CA SER A 21 -1.93 -2.52 17.60
C SER A 21 -2.35 -1.28 16.81
N LEU A 22 -3.19 -1.45 15.79
CA LEU A 22 -3.79 -0.33 15.07
C LEU A 22 -4.65 0.52 16.00
N ALA A 23 -5.48 -0.11 16.85
CA ALA A 23 -6.30 0.62 17.80
C ALA A 23 -5.46 1.41 18.81
N ASP A 24 -4.39 0.83 19.32
CA ASP A 24 -3.45 1.49 20.23
C ASP A 24 -2.71 2.65 19.54
N PHE A 25 -2.30 2.47 18.29
CA PHE A 25 -1.73 3.55 17.47
C PHE A 25 -2.69 4.73 17.33
N LEU A 26 -3.95 4.47 16.99
CA LEU A 26 -4.96 5.54 16.86
C LEU A 26 -5.16 6.29 18.17
N ARG A 27 -5.28 5.57 19.30
CA ARG A 27 -5.39 6.19 20.63
C ARG A 27 -4.18 7.05 20.98
N SER A 28 -2.97 6.57 20.69
CA SER A 28 -1.73 7.31 20.94
C SER A 28 -1.66 8.62 20.18
N ARG A 29 -2.37 8.72 19.05
CA ARG A 29 -2.48 9.93 18.21
C ARG A 29 -3.71 10.78 18.52
N GLY A 30 -4.51 10.39 19.53
CA GLY A 30 -5.74 11.09 19.89
C GLY A 30 -6.85 10.95 18.84
N ILE A 31 -6.77 9.95 17.97
CA ILE A 31 -7.78 9.66 16.93
C ILE A 31 -8.86 8.80 17.55
N SER A 32 -10.09 9.29 17.51
CA SER A 32 -11.27 8.63 18.09
C SER A 32 -12.28 8.17 17.03
N ARG A 33 -12.23 8.75 15.83
CA ARG A 33 -13.16 8.45 14.75
C ARG A 33 -12.44 8.32 13.41
N LEU A 34 -12.66 7.20 12.71
CA LEU A 34 -12.01 6.92 11.43
C LEU A 34 -13.01 6.49 10.35
N LEU A 35 -12.61 6.71 9.09
CA LEU A 35 -13.25 6.10 7.92
C LEU A 35 -12.54 4.79 7.62
N VAL A 36 -13.27 3.67 7.64
CA VAL A 36 -12.81 2.37 7.13
C VAL A 36 -13.27 2.24 5.68
N LEU A 37 -12.33 2.10 4.76
CA LEU A 37 -12.58 1.88 3.35
C LEU A 37 -12.18 0.45 2.98
N CYS A 38 -13.10 -0.31 2.39
CA CYS A 38 -12.89 -1.69 1.94
C CYS A 38 -13.76 -2.00 0.73
N ASP A 39 -13.61 -3.17 0.14
CA ASP A 39 -14.59 -3.77 -0.76
C ASP A 39 -15.29 -4.97 -0.10
N GLY A 40 -16.28 -5.55 -0.78
CA GLY A 40 -17.05 -6.66 -0.21
C GLY A 40 -16.21 -7.91 0.08
N ASN A 41 -15.10 -8.15 -0.63
CA ASN A 41 -14.20 -9.28 -0.39
C ASN A 41 -13.27 -9.00 0.78
N THR A 42 -12.67 -7.82 0.81
CA THR A 42 -11.71 -7.42 1.84
C THR A 42 -12.39 -7.15 3.17
N TYR A 43 -13.67 -6.72 3.14
CA TYR A 43 -14.49 -6.64 4.34
C TYR A 43 -14.66 -8.02 5.00
N ARG A 44 -15.05 -9.05 4.22
CA ARG A 44 -15.18 -10.41 4.75
C ARG A 44 -13.84 -11.01 5.16
N ALA A 45 -12.76 -10.68 4.47
CA ALA A 45 -11.44 -11.22 4.77
C ALA A 45 -10.87 -10.67 6.09
N TYR A 46 -11.08 -9.39 6.38
CA TYR A 46 -10.53 -8.78 7.59
C TYR A 46 -11.32 -7.57 8.11
N GLY A 47 -12.08 -6.88 7.28
CA GLY A 47 -12.79 -5.66 7.67
C GLY A 47 -13.71 -5.86 8.87
N GLU A 48 -14.47 -6.96 8.88
CA GLU A 48 -15.40 -7.29 9.98
C GLU A 48 -14.64 -7.55 11.30
N ALA A 49 -13.54 -8.29 11.25
CA ALA A 49 -12.71 -8.53 12.44
C ALA A 49 -12.05 -7.25 12.96
N LEU A 50 -11.55 -6.41 12.06
CA LEU A 50 -10.99 -5.11 12.42
C LEU A 50 -12.05 -4.19 13.06
N GLU A 51 -13.27 -4.16 12.55
CA GLU A 51 -14.35 -3.39 13.15
C GLU A 51 -14.64 -3.83 14.59
N ALA A 52 -14.60 -5.13 14.86
CA ALA A 52 -14.77 -5.66 16.22
C ALA A 52 -13.60 -5.24 17.15
N ASP A 53 -12.38 -5.19 16.65
CA ASP A 53 -11.22 -4.68 17.40
C ASP A 53 -11.36 -3.19 17.73
N LEU A 54 -11.78 -2.39 16.76
CA LEU A 54 -12.02 -0.95 16.94
C LEU A 54 -13.14 -0.71 17.96
N GLU A 55 -14.21 -1.50 17.91
CA GLU A 55 -15.33 -1.39 18.86
C GLU A 55 -14.90 -1.74 20.29
N ARG A 56 -14.14 -2.84 20.46
CA ARG A 56 -13.53 -3.20 21.77
C ARG A 56 -12.64 -2.09 22.29
N ALA A 57 -11.99 -1.37 21.39
CA ALA A 57 -11.14 -0.23 21.72
C ALA A 57 -11.91 1.09 21.94
N SER A 58 -13.26 1.08 21.83
CA SER A 58 -14.13 2.27 21.92
C SER A 58 -13.81 3.34 20.86
N LEU A 59 -13.34 2.92 19.69
CA LEU A 59 -13.10 3.79 18.54
C LEU A 59 -14.33 3.82 17.63
N SER A 60 -14.78 5.02 17.29
CA SER A 60 -15.92 5.23 16.40
C SER A 60 -15.47 5.11 14.94
N ARG A 61 -16.32 4.55 14.09
CA ARG A 61 -16.04 4.39 12.67
C ARG A 61 -17.24 4.71 11.77
N ALA A 62 -16.93 5.16 10.56
CA ALA A 62 -17.81 5.08 9.41
C ALA A 62 -17.18 4.07 8.44
N THR A 63 -17.97 3.20 7.83
CA THR A 63 -17.45 2.21 6.87
C THR A 63 -18.04 2.44 5.50
N VAL A 64 -17.17 2.60 4.50
CA VAL A 64 -17.53 2.63 3.08
C VAL A 64 -17.08 1.32 2.46
N ARG A 65 -18.05 0.53 1.98
CA ARG A 65 -17.81 -0.69 1.21
C ARG A 65 -18.03 -0.41 -0.25
N LEU A 66 -16.95 -0.46 -1.03
CA LEU A 66 -17.02 -0.33 -2.47
C LEU A 66 -17.64 -1.61 -3.06
N GLU A 67 -18.81 -1.49 -3.62
CA GLU A 67 -19.55 -2.60 -4.20
C GLU A 67 -19.26 -2.76 -5.70
N SER A 68 -19.49 -3.96 -6.23
CA SER A 68 -19.27 -4.36 -7.63
C SER A 68 -17.82 -4.73 -7.97
N PRO A 69 -17.45 -6.01 -7.85
CA PRO A 69 -16.17 -6.51 -8.36
C PRO A 69 -16.19 -6.59 -9.92
N PRO A 70 -15.04 -6.30 -10.59
CA PRO A 70 -13.82 -5.84 -9.95
C PRO A 70 -13.90 -4.37 -9.54
N VAL A 71 -13.47 -4.04 -8.31
CA VAL A 71 -13.35 -2.65 -7.87
C VAL A 71 -12.11 -2.06 -8.56
N LEU A 72 -12.34 -0.99 -9.32
CA LEU A 72 -11.28 -0.20 -9.96
C LEU A 72 -11.22 1.18 -9.31
N ALA A 73 -10.04 1.79 -9.29
CA ALA A 73 -9.85 3.12 -8.71
C ALA A 73 -10.36 4.22 -9.66
N THR A 74 -11.66 4.18 -10.02
CA THR A 74 -12.31 5.15 -10.89
C THR A 74 -12.73 6.40 -10.13
N GLU A 75 -13.02 7.49 -10.88
CA GLU A 75 -13.54 8.72 -10.31
C GLU A 75 -14.86 8.52 -9.55
N GLU A 76 -15.73 7.61 -10.01
CA GLU A 76 -16.99 7.29 -9.32
C GLU A 76 -16.72 6.69 -7.94
N ARG A 77 -15.76 5.75 -7.84
CA ARG A 77 -15.39 5.12 -6.57
C ARG A 77 -14.72 6.11 -5.62
N VAL A 78 -13.94 7.03 -6.16
CA VAL A 78 -13.37 8.13 -5.39
C VAL A 78 -14.46 9.03 -4.82
N VAL A 79 -15.46 9.42 -5.63
CA VAL A 79 -16.59 10.25 -5.18
C VAL A 79 -17.44 9.52 -4.15
N GLU A 80 -17.79 8.23 -4.38
CA GLU A 80 -18.50 7.38 -3.44
C GLU A 80 -17.79 7.35 -2.07
N SER A 81 -16.48 7.15 -2.10
CA SER A 81 -15.66 7.14 -0.88
C SER A 81 -15.60 8.51 -0.20
N PHE A 82 -15.58 9.59 -0.99
CA PHE A 82 -15.53 10.95 -0.46
C PHE A 82 -16.80 11.35 0.28
N ILE A 83 -17.96 10.80 -0.11
CA ILE A 83 -19.24 11.02 0.60
C ILE A 83 -19.15 10.49 2.03
N GLY A 84 -18.42 9.40 2.26
CA GLY A 84 -18.18 8.85 3.61
C GLY A 84 -17.21 9.67 4.47
N LEU A 85 -16.46 10.61 3.88
CA LEU A 85 -15.47 11.42 4.59
C LEU A 85 -16.13 12.68 5.19
N SER A 86 -16.92 12.48 6.26
CA SER A 86 -17.55 13.59 6.98
C SER A 86 -16.51 14.40 7.79
N PRO A 87 -16.84 15.64 8.20
CA PRO A 87 -15.93 16.51 8.95
C PRO A 87 -15.38 15.90 10.24
N GLU A 88 -16.16 15.01 10.89
CA GLU A 88 -15.78 14.37 12.15
C GLU A 88 -14.78 13.22 11.97
N ILE A 89 -14.55 12.78 10.75
CA ILE A 89 -13.54 11.74 10.47
C ILE A 89 -12.14 12.33 10.67
N GLU A 90 -11.37 11.71 11.52
CA GLU A 90 -10.02 12.15 11.91
C GLU A 90 -8.92 11.39 11.17
N ALA A 91 -9.21 10.18 10.65
CA ALA A 91 -8.27 9.37 9.88
C ALA A 91 -8.98 8.53 8.82
N VAL A 92 -8.25 8.10 7.80
CA VAL A 92 -8.71 7.15 6.78
C VAL A 92 -7.91 5.86 6.90
N CYS A 93 -8.60 4.74 7.03
CA CYS A 93 -8.03 3.40 7.10
C CYS A 93 -8.49 2.58 5.89
N SER A 94 -7.57 2.19 5.02
CA SER A 94 -7.86 1.30 3.89
C SER A 94 -7.60 -0.16 4.26
N VAL A 95 -8.63 -0.99 4.22
CA VAL A 95 -8.55 -2.43 4.46
C VAL A 95 -8.71 -3.16 3.14
N GLY A 96 -7.59 -3.56 2.53
CA GLY A 96 -7.71 -4.19 1.21
C GLY A 96 -6.44 -4.32 0.39
N GLY A 97 -6.63 -4.56 -0.91
CA GLY A 97 -5.58 -4.61 -1.91
C GLY A 97 -5.19 -3.22 -2.42
N GLY A 98 -4.37 -3.19 -3.48
CA GLY A 98 -3.83 -1.94 -4.04
C GLY A 98 -4.89 -0.91 -4.41
N THR A 99 -5.99 -1.31 -5.05
CA THR A 99 -7.07 -0.41 -5.47
C THR A 99 -7.71 0.34 -4.28
N VAL A 100 -8.05 -0.39 -3.22
CA VAL A 100 -8.63 0.20 -2.00
C VAL A 100 -7.62 1.13 -1.32
N THR A 101 -6.35 0.71 -1.30
CA THR A 101 -5.23 1.51 -0.78
C THR A 101 -5.06 2.82 -1.55
N ASP A 102 -5.09 2.77 -2.89
CA ASP A 102 -4.93 3.97 -3.74
C ASP A 102 -6.05 4.98 -3.55
N ILE A 103 -7.31 4.50 -3.49
CA ILE A 103 -8.47 5.36 -3.22
C ILE A 103 -8.35 5.99 -1.83
N GLY A 104 -8.08 5.19 -0.78
CA GLY A 104 -7.98 5.70 0.58
C GLY A 104 -6.82 6.66 0.79
N ARG A 105 -5.66 6.38 0.18
CA ARG A 105 -4.51 7.32 0.19
C ARG A 105 -4.87 8.66 -0.46
N PHE A 106 -5.54 8.61 -1.61
CA PHE A 106 -6.00 9.83 -2.28
C PHE A 106 -7.00 10.61 -1.42
N LEU A 107 -7.98 9.93 -0.82
CA LEU A 107 -8.94 10.53 0.10
C LEU A 107 -8.25 11.22 1.28
N ALA A 108 -7.38 10.49 1.97
CA ALA A 108 -6.65 10.98 3.13
C ALA A 108 -5.80 12.21 2.78
N HIS A 109 -5.08 12.13 1.64
CA HIS A 109 -4.25 13.24 1.16
C HIS A 109 -5.09 14.49 0.88
N ARG A 110 -6.21 14.35 0.14
CA ARG A 110 -7.09 15.48 -0.20
C ARG A 110 -7.88 16.00 0.99
N GLY A 111 -8.31 15.09 1.88
CA GLY A 111 -8.99 15.42 3.12
C GLY A 111 -8.06 15.96 4.22
N LYS A 112 -6.73 15.96 4.01
CA LYS A 112 -5.71 16.32 5.01
C LYS A 112 -5.86 15.51 6.31
N ARG A 113 -6.11 14.21 6.17
CA ARG A 113 -6.24 13.26 7.28
C ARG A 113 -5.05 12.30 7.30
N PRO A 114 -4.67 11.75 8.46
CA PRO A 114 -3.79 10.59 8.54
C PRO A 114 -4.31 9.43 7.68
N PHE A 115 -3.38 8.70 7.04
CA PHE A 115 -3.68 7.52 6.23
C PHE A 115 -3.08 6.27 6.86
N ILE A 116 -3.93 5.28 7.14
CA ILE A 116 -3.53 3.98 7.65
C ILE A 116 -3.76 2.93 6.56
N SER A 117 -2.72 2.15 6.24
CA SER A 117 -2.79 1.05 5.29
C SER A 117 -2.93 -0.28 6.03
N VAL A 118 -3.95 -1.06 5.67
CA VAL A 118 -4.19 -2.42 6.21
C VAL A 118 -4.30 -3.40 5.04
N PRO A 119 -3.17 -3.89 4.52
CA PRO A 119 -3.14 -4.85 3.42
C PRO A 119 -3.82 -6.17 3.80
N THR A 120 -4.71 -6.68 2.93
CA THR A 120 -5.31 -8.01 3.06
C THR A 120 -4.67 -9.03 2.11
N ALA A 121 -3.72 -8.62 1.28
CA ALA A 121 -2.94 -9.46 0.38
C ALA A 121 -1.58 -8.82 0.10
N ALA A 122 -0.53 -9.61 -0.02
CA ALA A 122 0.79 -9.15 -0.41
C ALA A 122 0.89 -9.07 -1.96
N SER A 123 0.24 -8.07 -2.58
CA SER A 123 -0.01 -8.03 -4.03
C SER A 123 0.72 -6.95 -4.79
N VAL A 124 1.14 -5.87 -4.15
CA VAL A 124 1.83 -4.71 -4.78
C VAL A 124 2.70 -3.97 -3.76
N ASP A 125 3.70 -3.24 -4.23
CA ASP A 125 4.52 -2.34 -3.40
C ASP A 125 3.82 -1.02 -3.05
N GLY A 126 2.68 -0.77 -3.67
CA GLY A 126 1.87 0.43 -3.48
C GLY A 126 1.39 0.68 -2.05
N PHE A 127 1.38 -0.33 -1.17
CA PHE A 127 0.94 -0.15 0.23
C PHE A 127 1.75 0.89 0.99
N TYR A 128 3.03 1.01 0.70
CA TYR A 128 3.96 1.94 1.36
C TYR A 128 4.51 2.99 0.39
N SER A 129 3.78 3.37 -0.64
CA SER A 129 4.24 4.35 -1.64
C SER A 129 3.61 5.73 -1.45
N ILE A 130 4.02 6.68 -2.29
CA ILE A 130 3.44 8.02 -2.38
C ILE A 130 2.48 8.18 -3.56
N GLY A 131 2.37 7.19 -4.44
CA GLY A 131 1.52 7.23 -5.62
C GLY A 131 0.13 6.68 -5.37
N ALA A 132 -0.89 7.32 -5.92
CA ALA A 132 -2.24 6.81 -6.03
C ALA A 132 -2.66 6.77 -7.51
N PRO A 133 -2.49 5.62 -8.21
CA PRO A 133 -2.95 5.47 -9.57
C PRO A 133 -4.48 5.39 -9.62
N LEU A 134 -5.11 6.39 -10.24
CA LEU A 134 -6.55 6.49 -10.43
C LEU A 134 -6.88 6.44 -11.92
N ILE A 135 -8.08 5.97 -12.26
CA ILE A 135 -8.64 6.01 -13.61
C ILE A 135 -9.54 7.24 -13.70
N LEU A 136 -9.06 8.26 -14.41
CA LEU A 136 -9.77 9.53 -14.59
C LEU A 136 -10.11 9.71 -16.07
N LYS A 137 -11.38 9.78 -16.40
CA LYS A 137 -11.88 9.84 -17.79
C LYS A 137 -11.33 8.72 -18.67
N GLY A 138 -11.30 7.49 -18.11
CA GLY A 138 -10.80 6.30 -18.80
C GLY A 138 -9.27 6.20 -18.91
N VAL A 139 -8.51 7.17 -18.38
CA VAL A 139 -7.05 7.19 -18.45
C VAL A 139 -6.46 6.99 -17.06
N LYS A 140 -5.51 6.05 -16.94
CA LYS A 140 -4.77 5.82 -15.69
C LYS A 140 -3.80 6.98 -15.43
N ARG A 141 -3.97 7.67 -14.30
CA ARG A 141 -3.11 8.78 -13.85
C ARG A 141 -2.67 8.55 -12.42
N THR A 142 -1.39 8.63 -12.18
CA THR A 142 -0.85 8.56 -10.81
C THR A 142 -0.87 9.96 -10.18
N VAL A 143 -1.59 10.08 -9.08
CA VAL A 143 -1.59 11.29 -8.26
C VAL A 143 -0.55 11.11 -7.15
N ILE A 144 0.37 12.06 -7.02
CA ILE A 144 1.32 12.07 -5.91
C ILE A 144 0.58 12.49 -4.64
N CYS A 145 0.68 11.66 -3.64
CA CYS A 145 0.08 11.80 -2.32
C CYS A 145 1.18 11.76 -1.23
N ARG A 146 0.76 11.62 0.02
CA ARG A 146 1.68 11.30 1.12
C ARG A 146 1.78 9.79 1.31
N PRO A 147 2.90 9.28 1.84
CA PRO A 147 2.98 7.90 2.28
C PRO A 147 1.97 7.63 3.41
N PRO A 148 1.71 6.37 3.79
CA PRO A 148 0.87 6.07 4.94
C PRO A 148 1.52 6.59 6.24
N ASP A 149 0.69 6.96 7.22
CA ASP A 149 1.16 7.32 8.56
C ASP A 149 1.44 6.08 9.42
N ALA A 150 0.84 4.93 9.06
CA ALA A 150 1.12 3.61 9.63
C ALA A 150 0.62 2.49 8.70
N LEU A 151 1.19 1.29 8.87
CA LEU A 151 0.77 0.07 8.17
C LEU A 151 0.66 -1.09 9.16
N PHE A 152 -0.48 -1.78 9.13
CA PHE A 152 -0.76 -2.96 9.96
C PHE A 152 -1.24 -4.11 9.08
N ALA A 153 -0.72 -5.32 9.28
CA ALA A 153 -1.14 -6.49 8.52
C ALA A 153 -1.12 -7.76 9.37
N ASP A 154 -2.13 -8.59 9.20
CA ASP A 154 -2.19 -9.91 9.81
C ASP A 154 -1.67 -10.97 8.81
N PRO A 155 -0.61 -11.73 9.15
CA PRO A 155 -0.07 -12.78 8.30
C PRO A 155 -1.06 -13.89 7.96
N ALA A 156 -2.03 -14.17 8.84
CA ALA A 156 -3.07 -15.17 8.58
C ALA A 156 -4.03 -14.69 7.49
N VAL A 157 -4.37 -13.41 7.49
CA VAL A 157 -5.20 -12.77 6.43
C VAL A 157 -4.45 -12.76 5.10
N LEU A 158 -3.17 -12.37 5.11
CA LEU A 158 -2.32 -12.38 3.91
C LEU A 158 -2.22 -13.77 3.29
N LEU A 159 -2.10 -14.82 4.13
CA LEU A 159 -2.00 -16.20 3.68
C LEU A 159 -3.30 -16.70 3.02
N GLN A 160 -4.45 -16.23 3.49
CA GLN A 160 -5.76 -16.61 2.95
C GLN A 160 -6.12 -15.90 1.64
N ALA A 161 -5.36 -14.88 1.24
CA ALA A 161 -5.57 -14.17 0.01
C ALA A 161 -5.46 -15.10 -1.22
N PRO A 162 -6.19 -14.83 -2.31
CA PRO A 162 -6.02 -15.59 -3.56
C PRO A 162 -4.56 -15.66 -4.00
N ARG A 163 -4.11 -16.85 -4.38
CA ARG A 163 -2.71 -17.08 -4.81
C ARG A 163 -2.27 -16.16 -5.96
N SER A 164 -3.19 -15.78 -6.82
CA SER A 164 -2.92 -14.82 -7.89
C SER A 164 -2.44 -13.47 -7.38
N LEU A 165 -2.90 -13.03 -6.21
CA LEU A 165 -2.46 -11.77 -5.60
C LEU A 165 -1.02 -11.88 -5.05
N SER A 166 -0.67 -12.98 -4.39
CA SER A 166 0.71 -13.23 -3.96
C SER A 166 1.66 -13.38 -5.16
N ALA A 167 1.20 -14.04 -6.23
CA ALA A 167 1.94 -14.13 -7.49
C ALA A 167 2.13 -12.75 -8.15
N SER A 168 1.11 -11.88 -8.09
CA SER A 168 1.21 -10.49 -8.55
C SER A 168 2.27 -9.71 -7.74
N GLY A 169 2.26 -9.83 -6.40
CA GLY A 169 3.27 -9.19 -5.54
C GLY A 169 4.69 -9.69 -5.83
N LEU A 170 4.86 -10.99 -6.02
CA LEU A 170 6.16 -11.55 -6.43
C LEU A 170 6.58 -11.01 -7.80
N GLY A 171 5.67 -10.97 -8.77
CA GLY A 171 5.93 -10.40 -10.10
C GLY A 171 6.29 -8.91 -10.03
N ASP A 172 5.63 -8.16 -9.16
CA ASP A 172 5.95 -6.76 -8.91
C ASP A 172 7.40 -6.58 -8.40
N LEU A 173 7.85 -7.44 -7.48
CA LEU A 173 9.22 -7.41 -6.96
C LEU A 173 10.27 -7.87 -7.98
N ILE A 174 9.99 -8.90 -8.76
CA ILE A 174 10.89 -9.38 -9.82
C ILE A 174 11.03 -8.32 -10.91
N GLY A 175 9.97 -7.62 -11.23
CA GLY A 175 9.98 -6.50 -12.18
C GLY A 175 10.89 -5.33 -11.76
N LYS A 176 11.39 -5.30 -10.51
CA LYS A 176 12.38 -4.29 -10.07
C LYS A 176 13.74 -4.46 -10.77
N ILE A 177 14.03 -5.64 -11.32
CA ILE A 177 15.24 -5.86 -12.12
C ILE A 177 15.20 -5.01 -13.38
N THR A 178 14.06 -4.98 -14.08
CA THR A 178 13.89 -4.13 -15.27
C THR A 178 13.85 -2.66 -14.89
N SER A 179 13.15 -2.29 -13.81
CA SER A 179 13.14 -0.91 -13.32
C SER A 179 14.54 -0.41 -12.96
N TRP A 180 15.33 -1.24 -12.31
CA TRP A 180 16.71 -0.97 -11.97
C TRP A 180 17.57 -0.74 -13.22
N ALA A 181 17.47 -1.63 -14.21
CA ALA A 181 18.23 -1.50 -15.46
C ALA A 181 17.82 -0.23 -16.23
N ASP A 182 16.51 0.04 -16.34
CA ASP A 182 16.00 1.22 -17.03
C ASP A 182 16.41 2.53 -16.35
N TRP A 183 16.43 2.57 -15.02
CA TRP A 183 16.86 3.76 -14.29
C TRP A 183 18.35 4.03 -14.45
N ASN A 184 19.19 2.98 -14.37
CA ASN A 184 20.63 3.09 -14.67
C ASN A 184 20.87 3.58 -16.10
N LEU A 185 20.13 3.04 -17.07
CA LEU A 185 20.26 3.45 -18.47
C LEU A 185 19.83 4.91 -18.65
N GLY A 186 18.75 5.34 -18.00
CA GLY A 186 18.29 6.73 -18.02
C GLY A 186 19.35 7.69 -17.46
N ALA A 187 19.98 7.33 -16.36
CA ALA A 187 21.07 8.10 -15.78
C ALA A 187 22.27 8.23 -16.72
N LEU A 188 22.64 7.13 -17.40
CA LEU A 188 23.79 7.11 -18.32
C LEU A 188 23.55 7.89 -19.63
N LEU A 189 22.32 7.85 -20.16
CA LEU A 189 22.03 8.40 -21.49
C LEU A 189 21.43 9.81 -21.45
N TRP A 190 20.74 10.19 -20.38
CA TRP A 190 19.97 11.44 -20.31
C TRP A 190 20.20 12.25 -19.04
N ASP A 191 21.24 11.93 -18.26
CA ASP A 191 21.53 12.59 -16.98
C ASP A 191 20.29 12.59 -16.03
N GLU A 192 19.48 11.54 -16.09
CA GLU A 192 18.32 11.38 -15.19
C GLU A 192 18.80 11.31 -13.73
N PRO A 193 18.14 12.01 -12.78
CA PRO A 193 18.51 11.90 -11.37
C PRO A 193 18.53 10.45 -10.91
N TYR A 194 19.64 10.05 -10.26
CA TYR A 194 19.88 8.67 -9.88
C TYR A 194 20.52 8.58 -8.50
N ASP A 195 19.97 7.74 -7.65
CA ASP A 195 20.51 7.42 -6.34
C ASP A 195 21.03 5.97 -6.32
N PRO A 196 22.37 5.79 -6.23
CA PRO A 196 22.97 4.44 -6.19
C PRO A 196 22.50 3.61 -4.98
N GLY A 197 22.26 4.24 -3.82
CA GLY A 197 21.83 3.54 -2.61
C GLY A 197 20.42 2.97 -2.75
N ILE A 198 19.49 3.75 -3.29
CA ILE A 198 18.13 3.28 -3.60
C ILE A 198 18.18 2.19 -4.67
N SER A 199 18.98 2.36 -5.70
CA SER A 199 19.16 1.41 -6.79
C SER A 199 19.69 0.06 -6.30
N ASP A 200 20.69 0.04 -5.44
CA ASP A 200 21.24 -1.18 -4.84
C ASP A 200 20.22 -1.88 -3.93
N ARG A 201 19.44 -1.12 -3.17
CA ARG A 201 18.34 -1.68 -2.35
C ARG A 201 17.30 -2.39 -3.22
N LEU A 202 16.87 -1.79 -4.33
CA LEU A 202 15.90 -2.41 -5.25
C LEU A 202 16.43 -3.70 -5.86
N ARG A 203 17.70 -3.71 -6.25
CA ARG A 203 18.37 -4.91 -6.76
C ARG A 203 18.39 -6.03 -5.69
N ASP A 204 18.75 -5.69 -4.45
CA ASP A 204 18.74 -6.65 -3.34
C ASP A 204 17.34 -7.20 -3.06
N ILE A 205 16.32 -6.34 -3.04
CA ILE A 205 14.91 -6.73 -2.87
C ILE A 205 14.51 -7.74 -3.97
N ALA A 206 14.85 -7.48 -5.23
CA ALA A 206 14.55 -8.40 -6.33
C ALA A 206 15.26 -9.75 -6.16
N ILE A 207 16.53 -9.77 -5.73
CA ILE A 207 17.28 -11.01 -5.46
C ILE A 207 16.64 -11.80 -4.31
N ARG A 208 16.25 -11.12 -3.22
CA ARG A 208 15.59 -11.76 -2.08
C ARG A 208 14.21 -12.31 -2.46
N SER A 209 13.47 -11.61 -3.33
CA SER A 209 12.18 -12.09 -3.81
C SER A 209 12.30 -13.35 -4.66
N MET A 210 13.33 -13.47 -5.49
CA MET A 210 13.61 -14.71 -6.24
C MET A 210 13.95 -15.88 -5.30
N LYS A 211 14.64 -15.64 -4.19
CA LYS A 211 14.90 -16.68 -3.18
C LYS A 211 13.65 -17.10 -2.41
N LEU A 212 12.69 -16.18 -2.26
CA LEU A 212 11.39 -16.46 -1.62
C LEU A 212 10.45 -17.24 -2.55
N ALA A 213 10.53 -17.04 -3.87
CA ALA A 213 9.61 -17.57 -4.86
C ALA A 213 9.29 -19.09 -4.72
N PRO A 214 10.28 -20.01 -4.53
CA PRO A 214 9.98 -21.43 -4.36
C PRO A 214 9.09 -21.74 -3.15
N ARG A 215 9.20 -20.96 -2.06
CA ARG A 215 8.43 -21.13 -0.83
C ARG A 215 6.97 -20.73 -1.02
N LEU A 216 6.66 -19.84 -1.97
CA LEU A 216 5.31 -19.39 -2.27
C LEU A 216 4.46 -20.44 -3.02
N SER A 217 5.03 -21.58 -3.40
CA SER A 217 4.26 -22.73 -3.93
C SER A 217 3.36 -23.37 -2.87
N ALA A 218 3.81 -23.38 -1.59
CA ALA A 218 3.07 -23.83 -0.42
C ALA A 218 3.40 -22.91 0.77
N PRO A 219 2.89 -21.68 0.77
CA PRO A 219 3.33 -20.64 1.69
C PRO A 219 2.85 -20.88 3.12
N SER A 220 3.67 -20.50 4.09
CA SER A 220 3.30 -20.31 5.48
C SER A 220 2.91 -18.84 5.73
N GLN A 221 2.37 -18.55 6.93
CA GLN A 221 2.13 -17.17 7.37
C GLN A 221 3.42 -16.33 7.34
N LYS A 222 4.56 -16.97 7.69
CA LYS A 222 5.86 -16.31 7.59
C LYS A 222 6.21 -15.93 6.16
N ASP A 223 5.94 -16.80 5.19
CA ASP A 223 6.23 -16.52 3.78
C ASP A 223 5.37 -15.39 3.24
N ALA A 224 4.11 -15.32 3.65
CA ALA A 224 3.20 -14.21 3.30
C ALA A 224 3.68 -12.89 3.92
N ALA A 225 4.12 -12.91 5.18
CA ALA A 225 4.71 -11.76 5.85
C ALA A 225 6.04 -11.33 5.21
N ASP A 226 6.93 -12.28 4.87
CA ASP A 226 8.19 -12.02 4.18
C ASP A 226 7.94 -11.34 2.81
N LEU A 227 6.93 -11.80 2.06
CA LEU A 227 6.55 -11.18 0.78
C LEU A 227 6.06 -9.75 0.98
N LEU A 228 5.16 -9.51 1.94
CA LEU A 228 4.68 -8.16 2.23
C LEU A 228 5.82 -7.25 2.68
N SER A 229 6.75 -7.74 3.50
CA SER A 229 7.90 -6.96 3.96
C SER A 229 8.77 -6.49 2.80
N LEU A 230 9.03 -7.36 1.81
CA LEU A 230 9.78 -6.98 0.59
C LEU A 230 9.02 -5.93 -0.24
N LEU A 231 7.70 -6.03 -0.33
CA LEU A 231 6.86 -5.04 -1.02
C LEU A 231 6.89 -3.68 -0.31
N ILE A 232 6.86 -3.68 1.04
CA ILE A 232 7.00 -2.47 1.85
C ILE A 232 8.38 -1.83 1.63
N GLU A 233 9.46 -2.62 1.63
CA GLU A 233 10.80 -2.11 1.37
C GLU A 233 10.93 -1.50 -0.04
N SER A 234 10.28 -2.10 -1.05
CA SER A 234 10.21 -1.53 -2.41
C SER A 234 9.43 -0.21 -2.42
N GLY A 235 8.29 -0.15 -1.70
CA GLY A 235 7.52 1.07 -1.53
C GLY A 235 8.31 2.18 -0.84
N ALA A 236 9.11 1.83 0.18
CA ALA A 236 9.98 2.77 0.87
C ALA A 236 11.03 3.40 -0.06
N CYS A 237 11.56 2.65 -1.02
CA CYS A 237 12.46 3.20 -2.04
C CYS A 237 11.79 4.30 -2.87
N MET A 238 10.49 4.19 -3.16
CA MET A 238 9.73 5.25 -3.84
C MET A 238 9.51 6.48 -2.94
N VAL A 239 9.30 6.26 -1.64
CA VAL A 239 9.17 7.35 -0.66
C VAL A 239 10.48 8.12 -0.55
N ASP A 240 11.60 7.40 -0.40
CA ASP A 240 12.95 7.98 -0.29
C ASP A 240 13.35 8.77 -1.54
N ALA A 241 12.99 8.27 -2.72
CA ALA A 241 13.23 8.96 -3.99
C ALA A 241 12.27 10.16 -4.24
N GLY A 242 11.15 10.24 -3.51
CA GLY A 242 10.10 11.24 -3.75
C GLY A 242 9.30 11.03 -5.03
N GLU A 243 9.50 9.89 -5.71
CA GLU A 243 8.82 9.55 -6.97
C GLU A 243 8.77 8.02 -7.19
N SER A 244 7.96 7.58 -8.16
CA SER A 244 7.84 6.16 -8.47
C SER A 244 8.91 5.62 -9.43
N ARG A 245 9.79 6.47 -9.96
CA ARG A 245 10.78 6.12 -10.98
C ARG A 245 11.65 4.91 -10.60
N PRO A 246 12.16 4.81 -9.37
CA PRO A 246 13.01 3.67 -8.98
C PRO A 246 12.31 2.32 -9.12
N ALA A 247 11.01 2.27 -8.86
CA ALA A 247 10.22 1.04 -8.86
C ALA A 247 9.36 0.84 -10.12
N SER A 248 9.47 1.73 -11.13
CA SER A 248 8.67 1.72 -12.36
C SER A 248 9.55 1.70 -13.60
N GLY A 249 9.73 0.53 -14.22
CA GLY A 249 10.42 0.37 -15.49
C GLY A 249 9.49 0.53 -16.71
N ALA A 250 10.08 0.45 -17.90
CA ALA A 250 9.39 0.56 -19.19
C ALA A 250 8.37 -0.59 -19.39
N ASP A 251 8.63 -1.76 -18.85
CA ASP A 251 7.74 -2.92 -18.84
C ASP A 251 6.37 -2.64 -18.21
N ARG A 252 6.32 -1.72 -17.25
CA ARG A 252 5.09 -1.33 -16.55
C ARG A 252 4.33 -0.18 -17.22
N LYS A 253 4.98 0.54 -18.14
CA LYS A 253 4.38 1.66 -18.89
C LYS A 253 3.72 1.21 -20.18
N SER A 254 4.04 0.01 -20.66
CA SER A 254 3.56 -0.54 -21.93
C SER A 254 2.25 -1.34 -21.83
N VAL A 255 1.68 -1.51 -20.63
CA VAL A 255 0.40 -2.18 -20.40
C VAL A 255 -0.67 -1.11 -20.14
N VAL A 256 -1.07 -0.43 -21.19
CA VAL A 256 -2.26 0.43 -21.25
C VAL A 256 -3.11 -0.02 -22.42
#